data_911d5e31f7682e080515fc55079c7064
#
_entry.id   911d5e31f7682e080515fc55079c7064
#
_cell.length_a   1.000
_cell.length_b   1.000
_cell.length_c   1.000
_cell.angle_alpha   90.00
_cell.angle_beta   90.00
_cell.angle_gamma   90.00
#
_symmetry.space_group_name_H-M   'P 1'
#
loop_
_entity.id
_entity.type
_entity.pdbx_description
1 polymer ?
#
loop_
_entity_poly.entity_id
_entity_poly.type
_entity_poly.pdbx_seq_one_letter_code
_entity_poly.pdbx_strand_id
1 'polypeptide(L)'
;LGIEAGDFLLAINDKEIEDIFDYDFLINDEYLEVLIEKADGEEWLLEVEKDYDEDLGMEFGESLMDEYRSCFNKCVFCFIDQNPPGMRETIYFKDDDTRLSFLQGNYVTLTNMKEKDIRRIIDYKLAPINISVHTTNPELRCRMLHNRFAGKVMDYIKMLYDADIPMNAQVVLCKGINDGEELRRTIGDLLAYAPTIESLSIVPVGLSKYRDGLCQLESFTKEDAREVISIIEGFQQQAMEKFGEHFVHASDEWYITAGYDLPEEERYDGYIQLENGVGMTRLFLTEAQDAVDMYLEDHDGKSWDGKRKVSTITGLIAYDYVCQVAEIYKQAAPGLDLQVFPIRNDFFGEKITVTGLLTGQDIVKQLEGKDLGEALFLPSQIVKADEPIFLDDMTVDELQNALQVPVIIVQSSGVDLFNKMIEMEKRT
;
A
#
# COMPACT_ATOMS: atom_id res chain seq x y z
N LEU A 1 -27.92 21.66 18.64
CA LEU A 1 -28.88 21.55 17.53
C LEU A 1 -29.98 20.50 17.76
N GLY A 2 -29.80 19.59 18.74
CA GLY A 2 -30.77 18.53 19.04
C GLY A 2 -30.65 17.29 18.16
N ILE A 3 -29.50 17.12 17.46
CA ILE A 3 -29.13 15.90 16.75
C ILE A 3 -28.69 14.88 17.78
N GLU A 4 -29.15 13.64 17.64
CA GLU A 4 -28.88 12.54 18.56
C GLU A 4 -28.41 11.29 17.81
N ALA A 5 -27.77 10.38 18.51
CA ALA A 5 -27.37 9.11 17.95
C ALA A 5 -28.60 8.33 17.43
N GLY A 6 -28.58 7.91 16.18
CA GLY A 6 -29.67 7.24 15.49
C GLY A 6 -30.48 8.12 14.55
N ASP A 7 -30.20 9.43 14.48
CA ASP A 7 -30.72 10.31 13.44
C ASP A 7 -30.00 10.07 12.11
N PHE A 8 -30.67 10.34 10.99
CA PHE A 8 -30.13 10.21 9.64
C PHE A 8 -29.91 11.58 9.01
N LEU A 9 -28.72 11.85 8.50
CA LEU A 9 -28.44 13.04 7.71
C LEU A 9 -28.95 12.80 6.28
N LEU A 10 -29.91 13.62 5.80
CA LEU A 10 -30.50 13.45 4.48
C LEU A 10 -29.91 14.42 3.45
N ALA A 11 -29.78 15.71 3.81
CA ALA A 11 -29.28 16.72 2.89
C ALA A 11 -28.63 17.91 3.64
N ILE A 12 -27.76 18.62 2.92
CA ILE A 12 -27.18 19.91 3.32
C ILE A 12 -27.37 20.89 2.15
N ASN A 13 -27.98 22.06 2.42
CA ASN A 13 -28.28 23.09 1.42
C ASN A 13 -29.01 22.52 0.17
N ASP A 14 -30.10 21.78 0.39
CA ASP A 14 -30.88 21.08 -0.64
C ASP A 14 -30.15 20.03 -1.46
N LYS A 15 -28.90 19.65 -1.08
CA LYS A 15 -28.14 18.58 -1.74
C LYS A 15 -28.19 17.31 -0.89
N GLU A 16 -28.64 16.23 -1.50
CA GLU A 16 -28.66 14.91 -0.87
C GLU A 16 -27.22 14.45 -0.54
N ILE A 17 -27.07 13.81 0.61
CA ILE A 17 -25.81 13.22 1.05
C ILE A 17 -25.76 11.74 0.59
N GLU A 18 -24.85 11.43 -0.33
CA GLU A 18 -24.63 10.05 -0.78
C GLU A 18 -23.53 9.37 0.08
N ASP A 19 -22.51 10.11 0.50
CA ASP A 19 -21.38 9.60 1.30
C ASP A 19 -20.63 10.72 2.04
N ILE A 20 -19.58 10.34 2.76
CA ILE A 20 -18.77 11.24 3.58
C ILE A 20 -18.20 12.44 2.79
N PHE A 21 -17.88 12.30 1.50
CA PHE A 21 -17.33 13.42 0.72
C PHE A 21 -18.37 14.49 0.40
N ASP A 22 -19.66 14.13 0.31
CA ASP A 22 -20.72 15.16 0.22
C ASP A 22 -20.80 15.93 1.53
N TYR A 23 -20.74 15.25 2.66
CA TYR A 23 -20.71 15.88 3.97
C TYR A 23 -19.53 16.83 4.11
N ASP A 24 -18.30 16.33 3.93
CA ASP A 24 -17.06 17.11 4.06
C ASP A 24 -17.02 18.32 3.13
N PHE A 25 -17.55 18.18 1.90
CA PHE A 25 -17.60 19.29 0.96
C PHE A 25 -18.67 20.32 1.31
N LEU A 26 -19.86 19.86 1.69
CA LEU A 26 -21.03 20.75 1.88
C LEU A 26 -21.02 21.47 3.22
N ILE A 27 -20.30 20.98 4.23
CA ILE A 27 -20.19 21.69 5.52
C ILE A 27 -19.28 22.92 5.46
N ASN A 28 -18.49 23.11 4.41
CA ASN A 28 -17.59 24.26 4.25
C ASN A 28 -18.37 25.51 3.78
N ASP A 29 -19.23 26.03 4.65
CA ASP A 29 -20.00 27.26 4.48
C ASP A 29 -20.29 27.86 5.85
N GLU A 30 -20.55 29.18 5.90
CA GLU A 30 -20.89 29.91 7.14
C GLU A 30 -22.39 29.77 7.53
N TYR A 31 -23.26 29.41 6.59
CA TYR A 31 -24.66 29.13 6.80
C TYR A 31 -25.10 27.85 6.11
N LEU A 32 -25.72 26.97 6.87
CA LEU A 32 -26.14 25.65 6.39
C LEU A 32 -27.62 25.40 6.72
N GLU A 33 -28.34 24.84 5.78
CA GLU A 33 -29.64 24.21 5.99
C GLU A 33 -29.44 22.70 6.03
N VAL A 34 -29.51 22.11 7.23
CA VAL A 34 -29.26 20.70 7.46
C VAL A 34 -30.56 19.95 7.64
N LEU A 35 -30.89 19.05 6.71
CA LEU A 35 -32.07 18.19 6.78
C LEU A 35 -31.69 16.84 7.39
N ILE A 36 -32.36 16.52 8.51
CA ILE A 36 -32.19 15.22 9.18
C ILE A 36 -33.53 14.50 9.33
N GLU A 37 -33.50 13.18 9.40
CA GLU A 37 -34.62 12.35 9.84
C GLU A 37 -34.32 11.81 11.24
N LYS A 38 -35.23 12.08 12.17
CA LYS A 38 -35.17 11.56 13.53
C LYS A 38 -35.48 10.05 13.55
N ALA A 39 -35.05 9.36 14.60
CA ALA A 39 -35.30 7.92 14.77
C ALA A 39 -36.77 7.51 14.75
N ASP A 40 -37.71 8.43 14.96
CA ASP A 40 -39.15 8.21 14.87
C ASP A 40 -39.77 8.54 13.49
N GLY A 41 -38.94 8.98 12.52
CA GLY A 41 -39.29 9.30 11.15
C GLY A 41 -39.78 10.77 10.96
N GLU A 42 -39.60 11.64 11.95
CA GLU A 42 -39.86 13.08 11.79
C GLU A 42 -38.66 13.74 11.08
N GLU A 43 -38.94 14.53 10.06
CA GLU A 43 -37.91 15.31 9.36
C GLU A 43 -37.73 16.70 10.00
N TRP A 44 -36.51 17.08 10.29
CA TRP A 44 -36.12 18.37 10.84
C TRP A 44 -35.20 19.10 9.88
N LEU A 45 -35.57 20.37 9.59
CA LEU A 45 -34.68 21.29 8.89
C LEU A 45 -34.02 22.21 9.94
N LEU A 46 -32.71 22.12 10.05
CA LEU A 46 -31.94 22.90 11.02
C LEU A 46 -31.17 24.00 10.28
N GLU A 47 -31.34 25.23 10.69
CA GLU A 47 -30.53 26.36 10.24
C GLU A 47 -29.31 26.48 11.16
N VAL A 48 -28.09 26.43 10.60
CA VAL A 48 -26.84 26.46 11.34
C VAL A 48 -25.96 27.60 10.85
N GLU A 49 -25.63 28.52 11.75
CA GLU A 49 -24.55 29.52 11.53
C GLU A 49 -23.29 29.07 12.25
N LYS A 50 -22.15 29.05 11.56
CA LYS A 50 -20.84 28.60 12.08
C LYS A 50 -19.70 29.31 11.38
N ASP A 51 -18.47 29.18 11.89
CA ASP A 51 -17.28 29.58 11.14
C ASP A 51 -17.08 28.65 9.93
N TYR A 52 -16.52 29.19 8.83
CA TYR A 52 -16.39 28.47 7.55
C TYR A 52 -15.75 27.08 7.73
N ASP A 53 -14.68 26.98 8.50
CA ASP A 53 -13.91 25.74 8.74
C ASP A 53 -14.39 24.95 9.97
N GLU A 54 -15.46 25.37 10.66
CA GLU A 54 -15.96 24.68 11.84
C GLU A 54 -16.71 23.41 11.44
N ASP A 55 -16.37 22.27 12.04
CA ASP A 55 -17.08 21.00 11.85
C ASP A 55 -18.43 21.02 12.58
N LEU A 56 -19.43 20.33 12.04
CA LEU A 56 -20.72 20.17 12.69
C LEU A 56 -20.68 19.21 13.90
N GLY A 57 -19.58 18.46 14.06
CA GLY A 57 -19.38 17.50 15.15
C GLY A 57 -20.24 16.26 15.03
N MET A 58 -20.62 15.86 13.81
CA MET A 58 -21.38 14.64 13.56
C MET A 58 -20.42 13.44 13.44
N GLU A 59 -20.71 12.38 14.20
CA GLU A 59 -20.02 11.10 14.08
C GLU A 59 -20.93 10.11 13.35
N PHE A 60 -20.42 9.47 12.30
CA PHE A 60 -21.15 8.49 11.51
C PHE A 60 -20.77 7.07 11.94
N GLY A 61 -21.76 6.16 11.95
CA GLY A 61 -21.56 4.77 12.38
C GLY A 61 -20.60 3.97 11.48
N GLU A 62 -20.53 4.34 10.20
CA GLU A 62 -19.57 3.80 9.23
C GLU A 62 -18.78 4.94 8.58
N SER A 63 -17.47 4.73 8.38
CA SER A 63 -16.54 5.77 7.90
C SER A 63 -16.89 6.33 6.53
N LEU A 64 -17.60 5.58 5.70
CA LEU A 64 -18.04 6.02 4.36
C LEU A 64 -19.50 6.46 4.31
N MET A 65 -20.28 6.30 5.39
CA MET A 65 -21.73 6.50 5.46
C MET A 65 -22.56 5.57 4.53
N ASP A 66 -21.92 4.68 3.79
CA ASP A 66 -22.50 3.75 2.81
C ASP A 66 -21.65 2.46 2.73
N GLU A 67 -22.22 1.41 2.13
CA GLU A 67 -21.51 0.13 1.92
C GLU A 67 -20.32 0.29 0.97
N TYR A 68 -19.27 -0.52 1.19
CA TYR A 68 -18.10 -0.58 0.31
C TYR A 68 -18.46 -1.09 -1.09
N ARG A 69 -17.89 -0.46 -2.12
CA ARG A 69 -18.13 -0.83 -3.53
C ARG A 69 -17.15 -1.90 -3.99
N SER A 70 -17.64 -3.11 -4.20
CA SER A 70 -16.82 -4.21 -4.68
C SER A 70 -16.43 -4.08 -6.16
N CYS A 71 -15.25 -4.58 -6.51
CA CYS A 71 -14.74 -4.66 -7.87
C CYS A 71 -15.51 -5.68 -8.72
N PHE A 72 -15.94 -5.27 -9.92
CA PHE A 72 -16.60 -6.15 -10.91
C PHE A 72 -15.63 -6.76 -11.93
N ASN A 73 -14.34 -6.45 -11.86
CA ASN A 73 -13.35 -6.95 -12.79
C ASN A 73 -12.98 -8.42 -12.51
N LYS A 74 -12.50 -9.09 -13.56
CA LYS A 74 -11.88 -10.42 -13.48
C LYS A 74 -10.49 -10.36 -14.10
N CYS A 75 -9.63 -9.54 -13.47
CA CYS A 75 -8.28 -9.29 -13.97
C CYS A 75 -7.47 -10.57 -14.07
N VAL A 76 -6.75 -10.76 -15.17
CA VAL A 76 -5.90 -11.95 -15.38
C VAL A 76 -4.81 -12.10 -14.30
N PHE A 77 -4.48 -11.01 -13.62
CA PHE A 77 -3.46 -10.90 -12.57
C PHE A 77 -4.03 -10.72 -11.16
N CYS A 78 -5.37 -10.74 -10.96
CA CYS A 78 -5.97 -10.46 -9.66
C CYS A 78 -5.42 -11.40 -8.57
N PHE A 79 -4.81 -10.82 -7.52
CA PHE A 79 -4.23 -11.62 -6.45
C PHE A 79 -5.32 -12.21 -5.54
N ILE A 80 -6.45 -11.51 -5.38
CA ILE A 80 -7.58 -12.00 -4.58
C ILE A 80 -8.14 -13.31 -5.16
N ASP A 81 -8.16 -13.46 -6.50
CA ASP A 81 -8.60 -14.70 -7.15
C ASP A 81 -7.63 -15.87 -6.96
N GLN A 82 -6.43 -15.61 -6.42
CA GLN A 82 -5.38 -16.57 -6.13
C GLN A 82 -5.31 -16.96 -4.65
N ASN A 83 -6.27 -16.53 -3.83
CA ASN A 83 -6.36 -16.95 -2.43
C ASN A 83 -6.92 -18.37 -2.32
N PRO A 84 -6.42 -19.20 -1.39
CA PRO A 84 -6.98 -20.52 -1.13
C PRO A 84 -8.42 -20.42 -0.59
N PRO A 85 -9.27 -21.43 -0.81
CA PRO A 85 -10.62 -21.44 -0.23
C PRO A 85 -10.57 -21.63 1.30
N GLY A 86 -11.58 -21.09 1.99
CA GLY A 86 -11.78 -21.32 3.43
C GLY A 86 -11.05 -20.35 4.34
N MET A 87 -10.54 -19.24 3.82
CA MET A 87 -10.04 -18.13 4.63
C MET A 87 -11.20 -17.23 5.07
N ARG A 88 -10.93 -16.26 5.98
CA ARG A 88 -11.94 -15.28 6.41
C ARG A 88 -12.47 -14.45 5.22
N GLU A 89 -13.72 -14.04 5.27
CA GLU A 89 -14.41 -13.37 4.17
C GLU A 89 -13.73 -12.09 3.70
N THR A 90 -13.13 -11.33 4.62
CA THR A 90 -12.45 -10.06 4.31
C THR A 90 -11.29 -10.22 3.32
N ILE A 91 -10.65 -11.39 3.25
CA ILE A 91 -9.55 -11.68 2.31
C ILE A 91 -10.05 -11.82 0.86
N TYR A 92 -11.33 -12.15 0.66
CA TYR A 92 -11.93 -12.30 -0.67
C TYR A 92 -12.61 -11.01 -1.15
N PHE A 93 -12.66 -9.99 -0.32
CA PHE A 93 -13.22 -8.71 -0.74
C PHE A 93 -12.32 -8.06 -1.78
N LYS A 94 -12.88 -7.76 -2.95
CA LYS A 94 -12.19 -7.06 -4.03
C LYS A 94 -12.56 -5.59 -3.95
N ASP A 95 -11.63 -4.78 -3.48
CA ASP A 95 -11.82 -3.35 -3.45
C ASP A 95 -11.63 -2.72 -4.85
N ASP A 96 -12.55 -1.83 -5.22
CA ASP A 96 -12.44 -0.87 -6.33
C ASP A 96 -13.29 0.37 -5.99
N ASP A 97 -13.33 0.72 -4.71
CA ASP A 97 -14.07 1.86 -4.19
C ASP A 97 -13.19 3.13 -4.25
N THR A 98 -13.56 4.06 -5.10
CA THR A 98 -12.77 5.29 -5.31
C THR A 98 -12.63 6.12 -4.05
N ARG A 99 -13.56 6.02 -3.10
CA ARG A 99 -13.48 6.73 -1.82
C ARG A 99 -12.26 6.29 -1.01
N LEU A 100 -11.93 5.02 -1.07
CA LEU A 100 -10.73 4.47 -0.41
C LEU A 100 -9.43 4.93 -1.06
N SER A 101 -9.46 5.36 -2.33
CA SER A 101 -8.29 6.00 -2.95
C SER A 101 -7.91 7.28 -2.22
N PHE A 102 -8.90 8.11 -1.87
CA PHE A 102 -8.64 9.36 -1.16
C PHE A 102 -8.38 9.19 0.34
N LEU A 103 -9.05 8.23 0.99
CA LEU A 103 -8.96 8.02 2.44
C LEU A 103 -7.78 7.15 2.87
N GLN A 104 -7.39 6.18 2.03
CA GLN A 104 -6.41 5.14 2.38
C GLN A 104 -5.29 4.97 1.33
N GLY A 105 -5.32 5.73 0.24
CA GLY A 105 -4.34 5.59 -0.83
C GLY A 105 -4.54 4.38 -1.75
N ASN A 106 -5.70 3.71 -1.72
CA ASN A 106 -5.97 2.53 -2.54
C ASN A 106 -5.96 2.86 -4.04
N TYR A 107 -5.45 1.92 -4.84
CA TYR A 107 -5.42 2.02 -6.30
C TYR A 107 -6.72 1.49 -6.91
N VAL A 108 -7.42 2.33 -7.67
CA VAL A 108 -8.70 1.99 -8.29
C VAL A 108 -8.62 1.90 -9.80
N THR A 109 -9.45 1.03 -10.40
CA THR A 109 -9.42 0.79 -11.85
C THR A 109 -10.23 1.80 -12.66
N LEU A 110 -11.03 2.65 -12.03
CA LEU A 110 -12.03 3.54 -12.64
C LEU A 110 -13.13 2.81 -13.46
N THR A 111 -13.19 1.48 -13.42
CA THR A 111 -14.21 0.73 -14.19
C THR A 111 -15.58 0.73 -13.53
N ASN A 112 -15.64 0.98 -12.22
CA ASN A 112 -16.87 1.13 -11.46
C ASN A 112 -17.49 2.53 -11.58
N MET A 113 -16.79 3.48 -12.23
CA MET A 113 -17.17 4.88 -12.31
C MET A 113 -17.88 5.22 -13.61
N LYS A 114 -18.72 6.23 -13.53
CA LYS A 114 -19.35 6.90 -14.65
C LYS A 114 -18.78 8.32 -14.76
N GLU A 115 -19.07 8.98 -15.86
CA GLU A 115 -18.62 10.38 -16.07
C GLU A 115 -19.11 11.33 -14.96
N LYS A 116 -20.31 11.12 -14.39
CA LYS A 116 -20.81 11.90 -13.27
C LYS A 116 -19.91 11.80 -12.03
N ASP A 117 -19.34 10.61 -11.78
CA ASP A 117 -18.49 10.35 -10.62
C ASP A 117 -17.12 11.04 -10.79
N ILE A 118 -16.59 11.05 -12.03
CA ILE A 118 -15.36 11.82 -12.36
C ILE A 118 -15.62 13.33 -12.19
N ARG A 119 -16.78 13.83 -12.64
CA ARG A 119 -17.13 15.26 -12.46
C ARG A 119 -17.23 15.64 -10.99
N ARG A 120 -17.78 14.74 -10.14
CA ARG A 120 -17.84 14.96 -8.70
C ARG A 120 -16.45 15.10 -8.08
N ILE A 121 -15.50 14.24 -8.47
CA ILE A 121 -14.07 14.35 -8.05
C ILE A 121 -13.51 15.72 -8.42
N ILE A 122 -13.78 16.17 -9.65
CA ILE A 122 -13.33 17.47 -10.17
C ILE A 122 -13.96 18.63 -9.40
N ASP A 123 -15.28 18.59 -9.21
CA ASP A 123 -16.04 19.62 -8.52
C ASP A 123 -15.64 19.78 -7.05
N TYR A 124 -15.36 18.66 -6.38
CA TYR A 124 -14.93 18.61 -4.97
C TYR A 124 -13.41 18.73 -4.81
N LYS A 125 -12.65 18.74 -5.91
CA LYS A 125 -11.18 18.76 -5.92
C LYS A 125 -10.53 17.66 -5.07
N LEU A 126 -11.12 16.46 -5.12
CA LEU A 126 -10.58 15.31 -4.40
C LEU A 126 -9.27 14.86 -5.02
N ALA A 127 -8.18 14.88 -4.25
CA ALA A 127 -6.83 14.58 -4.73
C ALA A 127 -5.89 14.10 -3.60
N PRO A 128 -4.82 13.35 -3.91
CA PRO A 128 -4.59 12.71 -5.22
C PRO A 128 -5.49 11.49 -5.44
N ILE A 129 -5.73 11.10 -6.70
CA ILE A 129 -6.38 9.83 -7.03
C ILE A 129 -5.35 8.82 -7.55
N ASN A 130 -5.36 7.60 -7.00
CA ASN A 130 -4.46 6.52 -7.35
C ASN A 130 -5.12 5.58 -8.36
N ILE A 131 -4.56 5.45 -9.55
CA ILE A 131 -5.19 4.77 -10.68
C ILE A 131 -4.43 3.51 -11.11
N SER A 132 -5.09 2.36 -11.04
CA SER A 132 -4.62 1.10 -11.63
C SER A 132 -4.81 1.13 -13.16
N VAL A 133 -3.78 1.55 -13.89
CA VAL A 133 -3.84 1.72 -15.35
C VAL A 133 -3.58 0.41 -16.09
N HIS A 134 -2.51 -0.26 -15.78
CA HIS A 134 -1.98 -1.52 -16.35
C HIS A 134 -1.58 -1.43 -17.83
N THR A 135 -2.33 -0.75 -18.67
CA THR A 135 -2.01 -0.40 -20.06
C THR A 135 -2.92 0.73 -20.56
N THR A 136 -2.39 1.58 -21.41
CA THR A 136 -3.15 2.63 -22.13
C THR A 136 -3.82 2.12 -23.40
N ASN A 137 -3.49 0.91 -23.86
CA ASN A 137 -4.14 0.24 -24.96
C ASN A 137 -5.56 -0.19 -24.57
N PRO A 138 -6.64 0.43 -25.09
CA PRO A 138 -7.99 0.19 -24.62
C PRO A 138 -8.48 -1.24 -24.86
N GLU A 139 -8.09 -1.86 -25.96
CA GLU A 139 -8.47 -3.23 -26.28
C GLU A 139 -7.75 -4.24 -25.36
N LEU A 140 -6.45 -4.03 -25.14
CA LEU A 140 -5.66 -4.86 -24.24
C LEU A 140 -6.18 -4.72 -22.81
N ARG A 141 -6.47 -3.49 -22.35
CA ARG A 141 -7.00 -3.25 -21.01
C ARG A 141 -8.34 -3.97 -20.79
N CYS A 142 -9.26 -3.91 -21.76
CA CYS A 142 -10.51 -4.66 -21.69
C CYS A 142 -10.28 -6.18 -21.55
N ARG A 143 -9.29 -6.74 -22.25
CA ARG A 143 -8.92 -8.15 -22.12
C ARG A 143 -8.28 -8.46 -20.76
N MET A 144 -7.34 -7.64 -20.30
CA MET A 144 -6.63 -7.85 -19.03
C MET A 144 -7.57 -7.79 -17.83
N LEU A 145 -8.51 -6.84 -17.80
CA LEU A 145 -9.46 -6.66 -16.70
C LEU A 145 -10.73 -7.50 -16.90
N HIS A 146 -10.87 -8.15 -18.05
CA HIS A 146 -12.09 -8.86 -18.46
C HIS A 146 -13.35 -8.00 -18.30
N ASN A 147 -13.23 -6.72 -18.66
CA ASN A 147 -14.28 -5.72 -18.53
C ASN A 147 -14.34 -4.83 -19.78
N ARG A 148 -15.47 -4.85 -20.48
CA ARG A 148 -15.67 -4.09 -21.73
C ARG A 148 -15.59 -2.55 -21.56
N PHE A 149 -15.74 -2.06 -20.34
CA PHE A 149 -15.68 -0.62 -20.03
C PHE A 149 -14.27 -0.15 -19.66
N ALA A 150 -13.35 -1.06 -19.43
CA ALA A 150 -11.99 -0.74 -18.97
C ALA A 150 -11.17 0.10 -19.96
N GLY A 151 -11.54 0.09 -21.24
CA GLY A 151 -10.86 0.88 -22.28
C GLY A 151 -11.00 2.40 -22.15
N LYS A 152 -11.89 2.90 -21.29
CA LYS A 152 -12.16 4.34 -21.12
C LYS A 152 -11.18 5.06 -20.18
N VAL A 153 -10.23 4.37 -19.60
CA VAL A 153 -9.34 4.95 -18.56
C VAL A 153 -8.66 6.23 -19.04
N MET A 154 -8.19 6.27 -20.27
CA MET A 154 -7.52 7.47 -20.81
C MET A 154 -8.47 8.66 -20.99
N ASP A 155 -9.74 8.43 -21.26
CA ASP A 155 -10.74 9.50 -21.31
C ASP A 155 -10.93 10.12 -19.91
N TYR A 156 -10.97 9.30 -18.87
CA TYR A 156 -11.10 9.75 -17.48
C TYR A 156 -9.83 10.44 -16.98
N ILE A 157 -8.65 9.89 -17.27
CA ILE A 157 -7.36 10.53 -16.96
C ILE A 157 -7.30 11.92 -17.63
N LYS A 158 -7.74 12.02 -18.89
CA LYS A 158 -7.77 13.32 -19.57
C LYS A 158 -8.72 14.33 -18.90
N MET A 159 -9.90 13.90 -18.44
CA MET A 159 -10.82 14.77 -17.72
C MET A 159 -10.20 15.29 -16.41
N LEU A 160 -9.53 14.41 -15.65
CA LEU A 160 -8.84 14.76 -14.41
C LEU A 160 -7.66 15.71 -14.68
N TYR A 161 -6.88 15.42 -15.71
CA TYR A 161 -5.78 16.28 -16.17
C TYR A 161 -6.23 17.67 -16.58
N ASP A 162 -7.29 17.76 -17.41
CA ASP A 162 -7.85 19.05 -17.87
C ASP A 162 -8.38 19.90 -16.68
N ALA A 163 -8.62 19.30 -15.53
CA ALA A 163 -9.08 19.93 -14.30
C ALA A 163 -7.98 20.09 -13.22
N ASP A 164 -6.73 19.79 -13.57
CA ASP A 164 -5.56 19.85 -12.69
C ASP A 164 -5.72 19.01 -11.39
N ILE A 165 -6.34 17.82 -11.49
CA ILE A 165 -6.46 16.89 -10.37
C ILE A 165 -5.20 15.99 -10.30
N PRO A 166 -4.39 16.06 -9.24
CA PRO A 166 -3.23 15.20 -9.05
C PRO A 166 -3.57 13.71 -9.08
N MET A 167 -2.73 12.93 -9.76
CA MET A 167 -2.93 11.49 -9.94
C MET A 167 -1.63 10.71 -9.70
N ASN A 168 -1.75 9.50 -9.16
CA ASN A 168 -0.69 8.49 -9.22
C ASN A 168 -1.16 7.31 -10.07
N ALA A 169 -0.25 6.68 -10.77
CA ALA A 169 -0.56 5.56 -11.65
C ALA A 169 0.21 4.29 -11.27
N GLN A 170 -0.39 3.13 -11.52
CA GLN A 170 0.22 1.83 -11.29
C GLN A 170 0.03 0.92 -12.50
N VAL A 171 1.05 0.14 -12.80
CA VAL A 171 1.03 -0.95 -13.77
C VAL A 171 1.43 -2.24 -13.09
N VAL A 172 0.52 -3.21 -13.00
CA VAL A 172 0.88 -4.62 -12.73
C VAL A 172 1.34 -5.23 -14.05
N LEU A 173 2.64 -5.53 -14.14
CA LEU A 173 3.25 -6.04 -15.35
C LEU A 173 3.11 -7.56 -15.44
N CYS A 174 2.60 -8.04 -16.57
CA CYS A 174 2.38 -9.46 -16.88
C CYS A 174 3.22 -9.84 -18.11
N LYS A 175 4.15 -10.77 -17.96
CA LYS A 175 5.06 -11.22 -19.02
C LYS A 175 4.29 -11.71 -20.25
N GLY A 176 4.66 -11.19 -21.42
CA GLY A 176 4.06 -11.53 -22.72
C GLY A 176 2.67 -10.92 -22.93
N ILE A 177 2.19 -10.03 -22.05
CA ILE A 177 0.86 -9.41 -22.16
C ILE A 177 0.96 -7.89 -22.32
N ASN A 178 1.49 -7.17 -21.32
CA ASN A 178 1.62 -5.72 -21.31
C ASN A 178 3.06 -5.24 -21.10
N ASP A 179 4.05 -6.11 -21.25
CA ASP A 179 5.49 -5.84 -21.21
C ASP A 179 6.03 -5.34 -22.58
N GLY A 180 7.33 -5.15 -22.68
CA GLY A 180 8.02 -4.75 -23.90
C GLY A 180 7.46 -3.47 -24.53
N GLU A 181 6.99 -3.54 -25.77
CA GLU A 181 6.46 -2.38 -26.50
C GLU A 181 5.16 -1.81 -25.91
N GLU A 182 4.31 -2.65 -25.31
CA GLU A 182 3.11 -2.17 -24.60
C GLU A 182 3.46 -1.39 -23.34
N LEU A 183 4.52 -1.80 -22.61
CA LEU A 183 5.04 -1.03 -21.49
C LEU A 183 5.60 0.32 -21.94
N ARG A 184 6.42 0.34 -23.01
CA ARG A 184 6.95 1.60 -23.61
C ARG A 184 5.82 2.54 -23.99
N ARG A 185 4.80 2.03 -24.66
CA ARG A 185 3.60 2.78 -25.04
C ARG A 185 2.92 3.36 -23.79
N THR A 186 2.65 2.52 -22.80
CA THR A 186 1.93 2.92 -21.60
C THR A 186 2.67 4.02 -20.83
N ILE A 187 3.98 3.89 -20.62
CA ILE A 187 4.78 4.92 -19.94
C ILE A 187 4.79 6.22 -20.78
N GLY A 188 5.00 6.11 -22.08
CA GLY A 188 5.04 7.29 -22.98
C GLY A 188 3.72 8.04 -23.02
N ASP A 189 2.60 7.33 -23.09
CA ASP A 189 1.26 7.92 -23.08
C ASP A 189 0.97 8.64 -21.74
N LEU A 190 1.35 8.03 -20.59
CA LEU A 190 1.14 8.62 -19.27
C LEU A 190 2.09 9.79 -18.98
N LEU A 191 3.33 9.73 -19.45
CA LEU A 191 4.30 10.83 -19.33
C LEU A 191 3.81 12.12 -19.98
N ALA A 192 2.92 12.04 -20.96
CA ALA A 192 2.30 13.21 -21.59
C ALA A 192 1.38 13.99 -20.63
N TYR A 193 0.96 13.38 -19.54
CA TYR A 193 0.11 13.98 -18.50
C TYR A 193 0.89 14.43 -17.26
N ALA A 194 2.23 14.25 -17.24
CA ALA A 194 3.05 14.80 -16.17
C ALA A 194 3.12 16.34 -16.27
N PRO A 195 3.19 17.10 -15.17
CA PRO A 195 3.31 16.60 -13.78
C PRO A 195 1.98 16.33 -13.07
N THR A 196 0.82 16.44 -13.71
CA THR A 196 -0.49 16.16 -13.08
C THR A 196 -0.63 14.67 -12.71
N ILE A 197 -0.09 13.76 -13.53
CA ILE A 197 0.29 12.44 -13.03
C ILE A 197 1.64 12.61 -12.36
N GLU A 198 1.66 12.56 -11.04
CA GLU A 198 2.86 12.81 -10.23
C GLU A 198 3.84 11.65 -10.32
N SER A 199 3.32 10.41 -10.34
CA SER A 199 4.19 9.23 -10.39
C SER A 199 3.51 8.02 -11.03
N LEU A 200 4.34 7.11 -11.55
CA LEU A 200 3.93 5.82 -12.12
C LEU A 200 4.78 4.69 -11.54
N SER A 201 4.16 3.73 -10.87
CA SER A 201 4.83 2.51 -10.41
C SER A 201 4.64 1.35 -11.38
N ILE A 202 5.72 0.60 -11.61
CA ILE A 202 5.70 -0.65 -12.35
C ILE A 202 6.02 -1.79 -11.38
N VAL A 203 5.05 -2.67 -11.16
CA VAL A 203 5.19 -3.80 -10.23
C VAL A 203 5.04 -5.13 -10.96
N PRO A 204 5.80 -6.18 -10.65
CA PRO A 204 5.61 -7.49 -11.27
C PRO A 204 4.33 -8.15 -10.75
N VAL A 205 3.71 -9.00 -11.57
CA VAL A 205 2.57 -9.79 -11.14
C VAL A 205 2.96 -10.82 -10.08
N GLY A 206 2.25 -10.83 -8.95
CA GLY A 206 2.36 -11.88 -7.94
C GLY A 206 1.65 -13.17 -8.39
N LEU A 207 2.33 -14.32 -8.28
CA LEU A 207 1.81 -15.62 -8.70
C LEU A 207 1.82 -16.62 -7.54
N SER A 208 0.65 -16.85 -6.93
CA SER A 208 0.50 -17.89 -5.93
C SER A 208 0.39 -19.29 -6.57
N LYS A 209 0.44 -20.33 -5.75
CA LYS A 209 0.21 -21.71 -6.20
C LYS A 209 -1.27 -22.02 -6.49
N TYR A 210 -2.20 -21.14 -6.08
CA TYR A 210 -3.66 -21.34 -6.23
C TYR A 210 -4.17 -20.71 -7.52
N ARG A 211 -3.66 -21.17 -8.66
CA ARG A 211 -4.01 -20.60 -9.98
C ARG A 211 -4.76 -21.55 -10.88
N ASP A 212 -5.32 -22.62 -10.35
CA ASP A 212 -6.10 -23.58 -11.12
C ASP A 212 -7.35 -22.91 -11.72
N GLY A 213 -7.50 -23.02 -13.03
CA GLY A 213 -8.59 -22.38 -13.78
C GLY A 213 -8.42 -20.89 -14.08
N LEU A 214 -7.36 -20.25 -13.58
CA LEU A 214 -7.02 -18.85 -13.90
C LEU A 214 -6.15 -18.77 -15.16
N CYS A 215 -6.05 -17.54 -15.72
CA CYS A 215 -5.16 -17.24 -16.82
C CYS A 215 -3.73 -17.69 -16.52
N GLN A 216 -3.09 -18.40 -17.45
CA GLN A 216 -1.69 -18.79 -17.28
C GLN A 216 -0.79 -17.56 -17.42
N LEU A 217 0.01 -17.31 -16.40
CA LEU A 217 1.01 -16.24 -16.36
C LEU A 217 2.36 -16.83 -15.96
N GLU A 218 3.43 -16.19 -16.42
CA GLU A 218 4.79 -16.58 -16.12
C GLU A 218 5.48 -15.53 -15.25
N SER A 219 6.37 -15.98 -14.37
CA SER A 219 7.24 -15.08 -13.62
C SER A 219 8.33 -14.51 -14.53
N PHE A 220 8.77 -13.30 -14.23
CA PHE A 220 9.90 -12.68 -14.93
C PHE A 220 11.21 -13.32 -14.51
N THR A 221 12.10 -13.50 -15.48
CA THR A 221 13.49 -13.93 -15.24
C THR A 221 14.37 -12.73 -14.92
N LYS A 222 15.62 -13.00 -14.55
CA LYS A 222 16.65 -11.97 -14.34
C LYS A 222 16.86 -11.10 -15.57
N GLU A 223 16.88 -11.71 -16.75
CA GLU A 223 17.04 -11.03 -18.03
C GLU A 223 15.82 -10.15 -18.36
N ASP A 224 14.62 -10.68 -18.14
CA ASP A 224 13.39 -9.91 -18.31
C ASP A 224 13.36 -8.66 -17.38
N ALA A 225 13.77 -8.84 -16.11
CA ALA A 225 13.80 -7.73 -15.14
C ALA A 225 14.79 -6.64 -15.57
N ARG A 226 15.94 -7.01 -16.13
CA ARG A 226 16.92 -6.06 -16.68
C ARG A 226 16.37 -5.28 -17.86
N GLU A 227 15.61 -5.93 -18.73
CA GLU A 227 14.93 -5.25 -19.85
C GLU A 227 13.90 -4.25 -19.32
N VAL A 228 13.07 -4.64 -18.35
CA VAL A 228 12.07 -3.75 -17.73
C VAL A 228 12.74 -2.52 -17.09
N ILE A 229 13.81 -2.71 -16.32
CA ILE A 229 14.57 -1.61 -15.71
C ILE A 229 15.14 -0.69 -16.81
N SER A 230 15.71 -1.24 -17.86
CA SER A 230 16.26 -0.44 -18.97
C SER A 230 15.20 0.41 -19.67
N ILE A 231 13.97 -0.11 -19.82
CA ILE A 231 12.84 0.66 -20.35
C ILE A 231 12.52 1.82 -19.41
N ILE A 232 12.36 1.53 -18.12
CA ILE A 232 12.01 2.52 -17.08
C ILE A 232 13.06 3.62 -17.01
N GLU A 233 14.36 3.27 -16.92
CA GLU A 233 15.46 4.23 -16.85
C GLU A 233 15.53 5.15 -18.08
N GLY A 234 15.22 4.62 -19.27
CA GLY A 234 15.14 5.43 -20.47
C GLY A 234 14.03 6.49 -20.42
N PHE A 235 12.92 6.22 -19.75
CA PHE A 235 11.86 7.21 -19.52
C PHE A 235 12.15 8.13 -18.34
N GLN A 236 12.80 7.63 -17.30
CA GLN A 236 13.28 8.45 -16.17
C GLN A 236 14.21 9.57 -16.68
N GLN A 237 15.14 9.24 -17.58
CA GLN A 237 16.01 10.26 -18.19
C GLN A 237 15.20 11.34 -18.91
N GLN A 238 14.20 10.96 -19.70
CA GLN A 238 13.33 11.91 -20.42
C GLN A 238 12.52 12.77 -19.44
N ALA A 239 12.01 12.17 -18.36
CA ALA A 239 11.24 12.88 -17.34
C ALA A 239 12.11 13.89 -16.59
N MET A 240 13.31 13.47 -16.16
CA MET A 240 14.30 14.36 -15.53
C MET A 240 14.68 15.56 -16.39
N GLU A 241 14.92 15.35 -17.70
CA GLU A 241 15.24 16.43 -18.63
C GLU A 241 14.09 17.44 -18.80
N LYS A 242 12.83 16.97 -18.65
CA LYS A 242 11.63 17.78 -18.93
C LYS A 242 11.01 18.38 -17.69
N PHE A 243 10.99 17.65 -16.57
CA PHE A 243 10.26 18.00 -15.35
C PHE A 243 11.15 18.12 -14.11
N GLY A 244 12.36 17.54 -14.10
CA GLY A 244 13.25 17.49 -12.95
C GLY A 244 12.93 16.39 -11.94
N GLU A 245 12.08 15.44 -12.31
CA GLU A 245 11.63 14.29 -11.51
C GLU A 245 11.71 13.01 -12.36
N HIS A 246 11.81 11.85 -11.71
CA HIS A 246 11.94 10.57 -12.43
C HIS A 246 10.61 10.07 -12.99
N PHE A 247 9.49 10.43 -12.40
CA PHE A 247 8.13 10.11 -12.82
C PHE A 247 7.77 8.62 -12.75
N VAL A 248 8.53 7.72 -13.42
CA VAL A 248 8.24 6.28 -13.46
C VAL A 248 9.26 5.50 -12.63
N HIS A 249 8.75 4.60 -11.77
CA HIS A 249 9.56 3.86 -10.83
C HIS A 249 9.34 2.36 -10.94
N ALA A 250 10.44 1.60 -10.92
CA ALA A 250 10.41 0.16 -10.74
C ALA A 250 10.27 -0.16 -9.25
N SER A 251 9.43 -1.13 -8.89
CA SER A 251 9.45 -1.67 -7.52
C SER A 251 10.80 -2.32 -7.20
N ASP A 252 11.14 -2.40 -5.92
CA ASP A 252 12.40 -2.98 -5.44
C ASP A 252 12.61 -4.42 -5.95
N GLU A 253 11.52 -5.17 -6.12
CA GLU A 253 11.54 -6.53 -6.65
C GLU A 253 12.21 -6.63 -8.03
N TRP A 254 12.06 -5.60 -8.89
CA TRP A 254 12.72 -5.58 -10.20
C TRP A 254 14.23 -5.52 -10.07
N TYR A 255 14.78 -4.65 -9.22
CA TYR A 255 16.22 -4.50 -9.01
C TYR A 255 16.81 -5.77 -8.39
N ILE A 256 16.14 -6.32 -7.39
CA ILE A 256 16.57 -7.56 -6.72
C ILE A 256 16.56 -8.74 -7.71
N THR A 257 15.49 -8.90 -8.50
CA THR A 257 15.38 -9.95 -9.51
C THR A 257 16.43 -9.78 -10.61
N ALA A 258 16.72 -8.56 -11.05
CA ALA A 258 17.77 -8.24 -12.02
C ALA A 258 19.18 -8.51 -11.46
N GLY A 259 19.34 -8.62 -10.15
CA GLY A 259 20.62 -8.68 -9.46
C GLY A 259 21.39 -7.37 -9.58
N TYR A 260 20.67 -6.26 -9.50
CA TYR A 260 21.21 -4.90 -9.41
C TYR A 260 21.12 -4.39 -7.97
N ASP A 261 21.98 -3.45 -7.63
CA ASP A 261 21.85 -2.70 -6.40
C ASP A 261 20.60 -1.83 -6.47
N LEU A 262 19.98 -1.58 -5.31
CA LEU A 262 18.87 -0.63 -5.22
C LEU A 262 19.34 0.78 -5.55
N PRO A 263 18.54 1.59 -6.24
CA PRO A 263 18.85 3.00 -6.47
C PRO A 263 19.12 3.75 -5.17
N GLU A 264 19.88 4.85 -5.26
CA GLU A 264 20.03 5.78 -4.13
C GLU A 264 18.74 6.55 -3.88
N GLU A 265 18.62 7.11 -2.68
CA GLU A 265 17.40 7.72 -2.16
C GLU A 265 16.82 8.80 -3.09
N GLU A 266 17.67 9.63 -3.67
CA GLU A 266 17.27 10.73 -4.56
C GLU A 266 16.52 10.27 -5.81
N ARG A 267 16.63 8.99 -6.18
CA ARG A 267 15.92 8.44 -7.36
C ARG A 267 14.48 8.04 -7.09
N TYR A 268 13.99 8.18 -5.85
CA TYR A 268 12.62 7.79 -5.49
C TYR A 268 11.67 8.99 -5.36
N ASP A 269 12.13 10.21 -5.66
CA ASP A 269 11.33 11.45 -5.66
C ASP A 269 10.47 11.62 -4.38
N GLY A 270 11.04 11.30 -3.22
CA GLY A 270 10.34 11.40 -1.92
C GLY A 270 9.44 10.21 -1.59
N TYR A 271 9.62 9.06 -2.25
CA TYR A 271 8.91 7.80 -1.95
C TYR A 271 7.40 7.81 -2.13
N ILE A 272 6.88 8.53 -3.12
CA ILE A 272 5.42 8.66 -3.42
C ILE A 272 4.76 7.30 -3.64
N GLN A 273 5.51 6.30 -4.14
CA GLN A 273 4.99 4.98 -4.50
C GLN A 273 5.37 3.87 -3.49
N LEU A 274 5.62 4.24 -2.23
CA LEU A 274 6.11 3.30 -1.20
C LEU A 274 5.19 2.07 -1.04
N GLU A 275 3.87 2.28 -1.01
CA GLU A 275 2.86 1.21 -0.88
C GLU A 275 2.90 0.20 -2.05
N ASN A 276 3.48 0.58 -3.18
CA ASN A 276 3.72 -0.30 -4.32
C ASN A 276 5.09 -1.00 -4.27
N GLY A 277 5.76 -0.96 -3.13
CA GLY A 277 7.09 -1.57 -2.96
C GLY A 277 8.19 -0.84 -3.72
N VAL A 278 8.03 0.47 -3.97
CA VAL A 278 9.03 1.32 -4.61
C VAL A 278 9.83 2.03 -3.53
N GLY A 279 11.09 1.63 -3.35
CA GLY A 279 12.00 2.25 -2.40
C GLY A 279 11.83 1.83 -0.93
N MET A 280 10.90 0.90 -0.61
CA MET A 280 10.71 0.43 0.77
C MET A 280 12.00 -0.11 1.39
N THR A 281 12.77 -0.88 0.61
CA THR A 281 14.00 -1.49 1.09
C THR A 281 15.11 -0.45 1.23
N ARG A 282 15.19 0.52 0.30
CA ARG A 282 16.13 1.65 0.43
C ARG A 282 15.82 2.49 1.66
N LEU A 283 14.56 2.88 1.84
CA LEU A 283 14.12 3.66 3.00
C LEU A 283 14.46 2.94 4.31
N PHE A 284 14.20 1.63 4.40
CA PHE A 284 14.53 0.84 5.59
C PHE A 284 16.03 0.82 5.91
N LEU A 285 16.90 0.76 4.88
CA LEU A 285 18.36 0.87 5.05
C LEU A 285 18.77 2.27 5.51
N THR A 286 18.21 3.32 4.91
CA THR A 286 18.47 4.71 5.31
C THR A 286 18.05 4.96 6.75
N GLU A 287 16.83 4.58 7.12
CA GLU A 287 16.33 4.72 8.50
C GLU A 287 17.16 3.92 9.52
N ALA A 288 17.70 2.76 9.12
CA ALA A 288 18.58 1.99 9.99
C ALA A 288 19.90 2.73 10.27
N GLN A 289 20.44 3.43 9.26
CA GLN A 289 21.62 4.27 9.45
C GLN A 289 21.28 5.52 10.28
N ASP A 290 20.13 6.15 10.02
CA ASP A 290 19.65 7.31 10.79
C ASP A 290 19.49 6.95 12.27
N ALA A 291 18.92 5.76 12.57
CA ALA A 291 18.77 5.27 13.95
C ALA A 291 20.13 5.18 14.67
N VAL A 292 21.15 4.68 13.97
CA VAL A 292 22.53 4.57 14.49
C VAL A 292 23.11 5.96 14.74
N ASP A 293 22.98 6.86 13.77
CA ASP A 293 23.57 8.21 13.84
C ASP A 293 22.89 9.03 14.95
N MET A 294 21.57 8.99 15.05
CA MET A 294 20.78 9.63 16.12
C MET A 294 21.17 9.09 17.49
N TYR A 295 21.28 7.75 17.63
CA TYR A 295 21.67 7.15 18.90
C TYR A 295 23.07 7.62 19.35
N LEU A 296 24.04 7.63 18.44
CA LEU A 296 25.40 8.05 18.75
C LEU A 296 25.47 9.57 19.07
N GLU A 297 24.67 10.39 18.39
CA GLU A 297 24.59 11.83 18.68
C GLU A 297 24.02 12.08 20.08
N ASP A 298 22.92 11.44 20.43
CA ASP A 298 22.25 11.57 21.73
C ASP A 298 23.09 11.05 22.90
N HIS A 299 24.06 10.18 22.64
CA HIS A 299 24.92 9.56 23.65
C HIS A 299 26.39 10.01 23.60
N ASP A 300 26.68 11.19 23.05
CA ASP A 300 28.06 11.75 22.96
C ASP A 300 29.05 10.79 22.26
N GLY A 301 28.60 10.08 21.23
CA GLY A 301 29.37 9.09 20.48
C GLY A 301 29.59 7.76 21.18
N LYS A 302 28.90 7.50 22.29
CA LYS A 302 29.02 6.22 23.01
C LYS A 302 28.06 5.19 22.50
N SER A 303 28.59 4.04 22.16
CA SER A 303 27.76 2.89 21.80
C SER A 303 26.96 2.34 22.98
N TRP A 304 25.84 1.70 22.68
CA TRP A 304 25.07 0.92 23.64
C TRP A 304 25.93 -0.19 24.27
N ASP A 305 26.00 -0.24 25.59
CA ASP A 305 26.86 -1.15 26.34
C ASP A 305 26.18 -2.46 26.76
N GLY A 306 24.88 -2.59 26.41
CA GLY A 306 24.10 -3.80 26.68
C GLY A 306 24.55 -4.98 25.82
N LYS A 307 24.06 -6.15 26.24
CA LYS A 307 24.16 -7.39 25.44
C LYS A 307 22.78 -7.99 25.30
N ARG A 308 22.39 -8.29 24.09
CA ARG A 308 21.08 -8.84 23.79
C ARG A 308 21.13 -9.70 22.53
N LYS A 309 20.47 -10.86 22.61
CA LYS A 309 20.22 -11.71 21.46
C LYS A 309 18.74 -11.68 21.15
N VAL A 310 18.37 -11.29 19.95
CA VAL A 310 16.99 -11.21 19.47
C VAL A 310 16.90 -11.69 18.02
N SER A 311 15.70 -11.91 17.56
CA SER A 311 15.46 -12.38 16.20
C SER A 311 14.44 -11.53 15.47
N THR A 312 14.54 -11.52 14.14
CA THR A 312 13.50 -11.03 13.24
C THR A 312 13.32 -11.99 12.07
N ILE A 313 12.22 -11.83 11.35
CA ILE A 313 11.96 -12.59 10.13
C ILE A 313 11.79 -11.66 8.93
N THR A 314 11.97 -12.24 7.74
CA THR A 314 11.64 -11.56 6.49
C THR A 314 11.31 -12.57 5.41
N GLY A 315 10.62 -12.15 4.36
CA GLY A 315 10.48 -12.93 3.13
C GLY A 315 11.82 -13.10 2.43
N LEU A 316 11.91 -14.06 1.54
CA LEU A 316 13.19 -14.43 0.88
C LEU A 316 13.80 -13.27 0.11
N ILE A 317 12.98 -12.40 -0.50
CA ILE A 317 13.46 -11.32 -1.38
C ILE A 317 14.21 -10.22 -0.61
N ALA A 318 13.85 -9.96 0.63
CA ALA A 318 14.44 -8.88 1.43
C ALA A 318 15.54 -9.38 2.40
N TYR A 319 15.84 -10.68 2.41
CA TYR A 319 16.72 -11.30 3.41
C TYR A 319 18.10 -10.64 3.50
N ASP A 320 18.78 -10.46 2.38
CA ASP A 320 20.14 -9.90 2.35
C ASP A 320 20.15 -8.44 2.86
N TYR A 321 19.09 -7.68 2.60
CA TYR A 321 18.97 -6.29 3.05
C TYR A 321 18.68 -6.20 4.55
N VAL A 322 17.82 -7.07 5.09
CA VAL A 322 17.58 -7.11 6.54
C VAL A 322 18.85 -7.57 7.29
N CYS A 323 19.66 -8.44 6.70
CA CYS A 323 20.98 -8.77 7.23
C CYS A 323 21.93 -7.56 7.22
N GLN A 324 21.88 -6.71 6.17
CA GLN A 324 22.66 -5.46 6.14
C GLN A 324 22.23 -4.51 7.27
N VAL A 325 20.92 -4.37 7.52
CA VAL A 325 20.39 -3.60 8.67
C VAL A 325 20.94 -4.11 10.00
N ALA A 326 21.00 -5.43 10.20
CA ALA A 326 21.59 -6.02 11.40
C ALA A 326 23.09 -5.66 11.56
N GLU A 327 23.83 -5.54 10.47
CA GLU A 327 25.24 -5.07 10.52
C GLU A 327 25.35 -3.57 10.76
N ILE A 328 24.43 -2.75 10.21
CA ILE A 328 24.39 -1.30 10.46
C ILE A 328 24.18 -1.05 11.96
N TYR A 329 23.23 -1.71 12.60
CA TYR A 329 22.95 -1.52 14.03
C TYR A 329 24.13 -1.83 14.95
N LYS A 330 25.04 -2.71 14.57
CA LYS A 330 26.26 -3.00 15.35
C LYS A 330 27.19 -1.80 15.53
N GLN A 331 27.06 -0.78 14.69
CA GLN A 331 27.88 0.44 14.81
C GLN A 331 27.55 1.19 16.10
N ALA A 332 26.28 1.27 16.45
CA ALA A 332 25.81 1.89 17.70
C ALA A 332 25.59 0.87 18.83
N ALA A 333 25.30 -0.38 18.52
CA ALA A 333 24.98 -1.44 19.49
C ALA A 333 25.82 -2.71 19.25
N PRO A 334 27.14 -2.70 19.50
CA PRO A 334 28.01 -3.85 19.20
C PRO A 334 27.67 -5.12 20.01
N GLY A 335 26.93 -5.00 21.09
CA GLY A 335 26.43 -6.12 21.89
C GLY A 335 25.06 -6.66 21.46
N LEU A 336 24.44 -6.09 20.42
CA LEU A 336 23.19 -6.57 19.85
C LEU A 336 23.47 -7.69 18.85
N ASP A 337 22.98 -8.90 19.14
CA ASP A 337 23.00 -10.05 18.24
C ASP A 337 21.59 -10.20 17.62
N LEU A 338 21.35 -9.52 16.50
CA LEU A 338 20.13 -9.64 15.73
C LEU A 338 20.23 -10.80 14.74
N GLN A 339 19.48 -11.86 14.98
CA GLN A 339 19.38 -12.99 14.06
C GLN A 339 18.24 -12.77 13.07
N VAL A 340 18.53 -12.83 11.79
CA VAL A 340 17.55 -12.69 10.72
C VAL A 340 17.19 -14.06 10.15
N PHE A 341 15.93 -14.43 10.15
CA PHE A 341 15.46 -15.69 9.57
C PHE A 341 14.66 -15.44 8.29
N PRO A 342 15.14 -15.96 7.14
CA PRO A 342 14.35 -15.97 5.92
C PRO A 342 13.23 -17.00 6.05
N ILE A 343 12.00 -16.58 5.80
CA ILE A 343 10.82 -17.46 5.81
C ILE A 343 10.36 -17.70 4.38
N ARG A 344 10.34 -18.96 3.97
CA ARG A 344 9.75 -19.38 2.71
C ARG A 344 8.23 -19.41 2.85
N ASN A 345 7.53 -18.83 1.87
CA ASN A 345 6.09 -18.87 1.83
C ASN A 345 5.60 -20.22 1.25
N ASP A 346 5.32 -21.18 2.13
CA ASP A 346 4.76 -22.47 1.73
C ASP A 346 3.24 -22.37 1.55
N PHE A 347 2.59 -21.38 2.21
CA PHE A 347 1.15 -21.19 2.16
C PHE A 347 0.67 -20.70 0.80
N PHE A 348 1.19 -19.59 0.30
CA PHE A 348 0.86 -19.08 -1.05
C PHE A 348 1.72 -19.69 -2.16
N GLY A 349 2.86 -20.29 -1.82
CA GLY A 349 3.81 -20.89 -2.75
C GLY A 349 5.13 -20.12 -2.85
N GLU A 350 6.19 -20.84 -3.23
CA GLU A 350 7.59 -20.36 -3.21
C GLU A 350 7.87 -19.14 -4.10
N LYS A 351 6.98 -18.85 -5.07
CA LYS A 351 7.10 -17.64 -5.92
C LYS A 351 6.66 -16.36 -5.22
N ILE A 352 5.99 -16.49 -4.07
CA ILE A 352 5.65 -15.35 -3.21
C ILE A 352 6.77 -15.20 -2.19
N THR A 353 7.57 -14.17 -2.37
CA THR A 353 8.81 -13.97 -1.61
C THR A 353 8.80 -12.78 -0.68
N VAL A 354 7.73 -11.98 -0.73
CA VAL A 354 7.57 -10.75 0.06
C VAL A 354 7.18 -11.05 1.52
N THR A 355 7.60 -10.21 2.44
CA THR A 355 7.37 -10.37 3.89
C THR A 355 5.89 -10.24 4.26
N GLY A 356 5.17 -9.28 3.68
CA GLY A 356 3.76 -8.98 4.04
C GLY A 356 2.75 -10.10 3.74
N LEU A 357 3.14 -11.13 2.97
CA LEU A 357 2.29 -12.28 2.66
C LEU A 357 2.69 -13.57 3.42
N LEU A 358 3.60 -13.46 4.40
CA LEU A 358 3.96 -14.59 5.26
C LEU A 358 2.79 -14.91 6.22
N THR A 359 2.63 -16.19 6.52
CA THR A 359 1.57 -16.68 7.43
C THR A 359 2.14 -17.17 8.76
N GLY A 360 1.32 -17.17 9.78
CA GLY A 360 1.73 -17.68 11.10
C GLY A 360 2.20 -19.14 11.05
N GLN A 361 1.51 -20.00 10.30
CA GLN A 361 1.89 -21.42 10.13
C GLN A 361 3.26 -21.58 9.45
N ASP A 362 3.61 -20.75 8.46
CA ASP A 362 4.92 -20.81 7.80
C ASP A 362 6.04 -20.38 8.75
N ILE A 363 5.77 -19.38 9.60
CA ILE A 363 6.71 -18.90 10.61
C ILE A 363 6.94 -19.99 11.67
N VAL A 364 5.88 -20.54 12.27
CA VAL A 364 5.99 -21.62 13.29
C VAL A 364 6.79 -22.79 12.74
N LYS A 365 6.40 -23.31 11.58
CA LYS A 365 7.02 -24.49 10.97
C LYS A 365 8.51 -24.33 10.74
N GLN A 366 8.96 -23.11 10.41
CA GLN A 366 10.35 -22.85 10.03
C GLN A 366 11.22 -22.35 11.18
N LEU A 367 10.59 -21.87 12.27
CA LEU A 367 11.28 -21.40 13.49
C LEU A 367 11.22 -22.37 14.66
N GLU A 368 10.36 -23.39 14.62
CA GLU A 368 10.26 -24.39 15.69
C GLU A 368 11.62 -25.00 16.04
N GLY A 369 11.98 -24.97 17.31
CA GLY A 369 13.25 -25.51 17.83
C GLY A 369 14.50 -24.66 17.55
N LYS A 370 14.36 -23.48 16.94
CA LYS A 370 15.48 -22.53 16.78
C LYS A 370 15.66 -21.68 18.03
N ASP A 371 16.87 -21.26 18.28
CA ASP A 371 17.20 -20.32 19.35
C ASP A 371 16.91 -18.90 18.85
N LEU A 372 15.76 -18.34 19.27
CA LEU A 372 15.29 -17.04 18.87
C LEU A 372 15.75 -15.89 19.80
N GLY A 373 16.48 -16.21 20.85
CA GLY A 373 16.93 -15.21 21.83
C GLY A 373 15.81 -14.72 22.77
N GLU A 374 15.90 -13.45 23.16
CA GLU A 374 15.00 -12.84 24.16
C GLU A 374 13.63 -12.48 23.60
N ALA A 375 13.53 -12.18 22.30
CA ALA A 375 12.29 -11.83 21.61
C ALA A 375 12.39 -12.06 20.09
N LEU A 376 11.24 -12.26 19.47
CA LEU A 376 11.06 -12.25 18.01
C LEU A 376 10.36 -10.95 17.59
N PHE A 377 11.02 -10.14 16.79
CA PHE A 377 10.47 -8.90 16.23
C PHE A 377 9.84 -9.18 14.88
N LEU A 378 8.60 -8.72 14.68
CA LEU A 378 7.86 -8.91 13.45
C LEU A 378 7.39 -7.56 12.88
N PRO A 379 7.55 -7.31 11.57
CA PRO A 379 7.05 -6.09 10.96
C PRO A 379 5.52 -6.07 10.93
N SER A 380 4.93 -4.90 11.16
CA SER A 380 3.46 -4.74 11.26
C SER A 380 2.70 -5.16 10.00
N GLN A 381 3.34 -5.11 8.83
CA GLN A 381 2.71 -5.48 7.54
C GLN A 381 2.30 -6.95 7.42
N ILE A 382 2.74 -7.83 8.33
CA ILE A 382 2.37 -9.26 8.28
C ILE A 382 1.08 -9.58 9.06
N VAL A 383 0.59 -8.61 9.81
CA VAL A 383 -0.67 -8.73 10.58
C VAL A 383 -1.70 -7.72 10.05
N LYS A 384 -2.96 -7.96 10.35
CA LYS A 384 -4.04 -7.03 10.03
C LYS A 384 -3.85 -5.73 10.82
N ALA A 385 -4.15 -4.58 10.20
CA ALA A 385 -3.86 -3.25 10.77
C ALA A 385 -4.46 -3.05 12.17
N ASP A 386 -5.71 -3.46 12.38
CA ASP A 386 -6.45 -3.21 13.63
C ASP A 386 -6.51 -4.44 14.57
N GLU A 387 -6.01 -5.58 14.13
CA GLU A 387 -6.06 -6.83 14.87
C GLU A 387 -4.74 -7.59 14.72
N PRO A 388 -4.18 -8.16 15.82
CA PRO A 388 -2.91 -8.89 15.77
C PRO A 388 -3.11 -10.31 15.22
N ILE A 389 -3.62 -10.44 13.99
CA ILE A 389 -3.87 -11.71 13.30
C ILE A 389 -3.17 -11.77 11.94
N PHE A 390 -2.61 -12.93 11.61
CA PHE A 390 -2.00 -13.21 10.31
C PHE A 390 -3.05 -13.51 9.24
N LEU A 391 -2.60 -13.67 8.00
CA LEU A 391 -3.48 -14.00 6.86
C LEU A 391 -4.17 -15.37 7.01
N ASP A 392 -3.58 -16.31 7.73
CA ASP A 392 -4.11 -17.66 8.03
C ASP A 392 -4.91 -17.72 9.34
N ASP A 393 -5.34 -16.58 9.85
CA ASP A 393 -6.14 -16.39 11.07
C ASP A 393 -5.42 -16.78 12.39
N MET A 394 -4.15 -17.17 12.33
CA MET A 394 -3.34 -17.34 13.54
C MET A 394 -3.16 -15.97 14.21
N THR A 395 -3.32 -15.92 15.53
CA THR A 395 -3.05 -14.71 16.31
C THR A 395 -1.56 -14.60 16.68
N VAL A 396 -1.11 -13.38 16.98
CA VAL A 396 0.25 -13.16 17.50
C VAL A 396 0.47 -13.90 18.82
N ASP A 397 -0.55 -13.99 19.68
CA ASP A 397 -0.47 -14.76 20.94
C ASP A 397 -0.31 -16.27 20.70
N GLU A 398 -1.01 -16.83 19.71
CA GLU A 398 -0.84 -18.24 19.32
C GLU A 398 0.57 -18.50 18.78
N LEU A 399 1.11 -17.59 17.94
CA LEU A 399 2.49 -17.66 17.45
C LEU A 399 3.49 -17.62 18.63
N GLN A 400 3.33 -16.66 19.56
CA GLN A 400 4.16 -16.54 20.75
C GLN A 400 4.14 -17.82 21.59
N ASN A 401 2.94 -18.39 21.78
CA ASN A 401 2.76 -19.65 22.53
C ASN A 401 3.39 -20.84 21.80
N ALA A 402 3.33 -20.89 20.48
CA ALA A 402 3.94 -21.97 19.70
C ALA A 402 5.47 -21.92 19.74
N LEU A 403 6.05 -20.73 19.64
CA LEU A 403 7.51 -20.54 19.60
C LEU A 403 8.13 -20.38 21.00
N GLN A 404 7.34 -20.21 22.05
CA GLN A 404 7.78 -20.00 23.45
C GLN A 404 8.76 -18.82 23.62
N VAL A 405 8.58 -17.77 22.82
CA VAL A 405 9.36 -16.52 22.82
C VAL A 405 8.41 -15.33 22.72
N PRO A 406 8.68 -14.21 23.41
CA PRO A 406 7.92 -12.98 23.21
C PRO A 406 7.92 -12.53 21.76
N VAL A 407 6.76 -12.16 21.25
CA VAL A 407 6.60 -11.60 19.90
C VAL A 407 6.30 -10.11 20.02
N ILE A 408 7.08 -9.28 19.35
CA ILE A 408 6.96 -7.81 19.38
C ILE A 408 6.70 -7.33 17.97
N ILE A 409 5.55 -6.71 17.76
CA ILE A 409 5.25 -6.06 16.48
C ILE A 409 5.94 -4.70 16.43
N VAL A 410 6.66 -4.45 15.34
CA VAL A 410 7.36 -3.19 15.07
C VAL A 410 6.80 -2.56 13.80
N GLN A 411 6.82 -1.24 13.75
CA GLN A 411 6.57 -0.56 12.48
C GLN A 411 7.63 -0.99 11.46
N SER A 412 7.30 -0.89 10.18
CA SER A 412 8.25 -1.22 9.12
C SER A 412 9.25 -0.10 8.92
N SER A 413 9.93 0.27 10.01
CA SER A 413 10.89 1.35 10.10
C SER A 413 12.18 0.86 10.75
N GLY A 414 13.31 1.24 10.14
CA GLY A 414 14.63 0.96 10.68
C GLY A 414 14.86 1.63 12.05
N VAL A 415 14.26 2.79 12.27
CA VAL A 415 14.34 3.50 13.56
C VAL A 415 13.54 2.79 14.65
N ASP A 416 12.28 2.41 14.37
CA ASP A 416 11.42 1.74 15.36
C ASP A 416 11.98 0.37 15.75
N LEU A 417 12.47 -0.39 14.77
CA LEU A 417 13.09 -1.69 15.01
C LEU A 417 14.32 -1.58 15.94
N PHE A 418 15.23 -0.63 15.67
CA PHE A 418 16.42 -0.41 16.48
C PHE A 418 16.05 -0.01 17.91
N ASN A 419 15.21 1.01 18.07
CA ASN A 419 14.83 1.54 19.37
C ASN A 419 14.16 0.47 20.25
N LYS A 420 13.18 -0.25 19.71
CA LYS A 420 12.50 -1.32 20.46
C LYS A 420 13.45 -2.46 20.88
N MET A 421 14.47 -2.75 20.06
CA MET A 421 15.46 -3.77 20.44
C MET A 421 16.35 -3.33 21.59
N ILE A 422 16.80 -2.08 21.66
CA ILE A 422 17.68 -1.62 22.71
C ILE A 422 16.94 -1.19 23.98
N GLU A 423 15.70 -0.70 23.86
CA GLU A 423 14.86 -0.23 24.98
C GLU A 423 14.08 -1.34 25.70
N MET A 424 13.90 -2.50 25.07
CA MET A 424 13.16 -3.61 25.68
C MET A 424 13.68 -3.93 27.09
N GLU A 425 12.80 -3.93 28.08
CA GLU A 425 13.14 -4.31 29.44
C GLU A 425 13.62 -5.77 29.53
N LYS A 426 14.71 -6.01 30.27
CA LYS A 426 15.14 -7.38 30.54
C LYS A 426 14.09 -8.05 31.39
N ARG A 427 13.50 -9.12 30.89
CA ARG A 427 12.69 -9.99 31.74
C ARG A 427 13.61 -10.60 32.81
N THR A 428 13.34 -10.28 34.08
CA THR A 428 13.99 -10.82 35.27
C THR A 428 13.50 -12.26 35.54
#